data_cc9382dd3861f475d7410e27df65afc9
#
_entry.id   cc9382dd3861f475d7410e27df65afc9
#
_cell.length_a   1.000
_cell.length_b   1.000
_cell.length_c   1.000
_cell.angle_alpha   90.00
_cell.angle_beta   90.00
_cell.angle_gamma   90.00
#
_symmetry.space_group_name_H-M   'P 1'
#
loop_
_entity.id
_entity.type
_entity.pdbx_description
1 polymer ?
#
loop_
_entity_poly.entity_id
_entity_poly.type
_entity_poly.pdbx_seq_one_letter_code
_entity_poly.pdbx_strand_id
1 'polypeptide(L)'
;RKIDGASGVITTVAGTGTPGYSGDGGPGSLAQLREPNDCYIDSTGSLLIADIQDQRIRRLDLSTGIISTFAGNGEKLRTGDGLQAQEASILGARAVCQDQLGNTYIAEREGNGVRKVDPSGIMSTFAGTGERGYSGDGGPAISATWGSPKAIRCDNAGNIIVVDTENHAIRKIDNNSTVVNTIAGGNLGSNGDGGEATKAGLDRPHGCEVDTDGN
;
A
#
# COMPACT_ATOMS: atom_id res chain seq x y z
N ARG A 1 4.68 -7.36 -15.36
CA ARG A 1 4.53 -8.58 -16.16
C ARG A 1 3.34 -9.41 -15.68
N LYS A 2 2.73 -10.16 -16.60
CA LYS A 2 1.71 -11.17 -16.31
C LYS A 2 2.21 -12.52 -16.81
N ILE A 3 2.02 -13.56 -16.01
CA ILE A 3 2.24 -14.96 -16.41
C ILE A 3 0.86 -15.58 -16.61
N ASP A 4 0.64 -16.15 -17.77
CA ASP A 4 -0.57 -16.93 -18.06
C ASP A 4 -0.49 -18.28 -17.32
N GLY A 5 -1.49 -18.57 -16.47
CA GLY A 5 -1.47 -19.75 -15.62
C GLY A 5 -1.58 -21.09 -16.36
N ALA A 6 -2.13 -21.09 -17.58
CA ALA A 6 -2.29 -22.31 -18.35
C ALA A 6 -1.07 -22.58 -19.25
N SER A 7 -0.55 -21.55 -19.91
CA SER A 7 0.55 -21.69 -20.89
C SER A 7 1.94 -21.38 -20.31
N GLY A 8 2.03 -20.73 -19.13
CA GLY A 8 3.27 -20.25 -18.56
C GLY A 8 3.90 -19.06 -19.31
N VAL A 9 3.22 -18.53 -20.33
CA VAL A 9 3.74 -17.42 -21.15
C VAL A 9 3.76 -16.13 -20.34
N ILE A 10 4.88 -15.42 -20.33
CA ILE A 10 5.03 -14.11 -19.68
C ILE A 10 4.85 -12.98 -20.70
N THR A 11 4.07 -11.97 -20.33
CA THR A 11 3.81 -10.77 -21.14
C THR A 11 3.98 -9.49 -20.33
N THR A 12 4.32 -8.39 -21.00
CA THR A 12 4.31 -7.06 -20.40
C THR A 12 2.90 -6.50 -20.47
N VAL A 13 2.30 -6.15 -19.32
CA VAL A 13 0.97 -5.55 -19.25
C VAL A 13 1.04 -4.03 -18.99
N ALA A 14 2.08 -3.57 -18.29
CA ALA A 14 2.33 -2.15 -18.06
C ALA A 14 3.84 -1.86 -18.05
N GLY A 15 4.20 -0.65 -18.47
CA GLY A 15 5.58 -0.15 -18.46
C GLY A 15 6.38 -0.45 -19.73
N THR A 16 7.11 0.55 -20.21
CA THR A 16 8.05 0.44 -21.35
C THR A 16 9.45 -0.01 -20.92
N GLY A 17 9.77 0.01 -19.61
CA GLY A 17 11.11 -0.14 -19.09
C GLY A 17 11.92 1.17 -19.04
N THR A 18 11.41 2.25 -19.61
CA THR A 18 11.99 3.59 -19.48
C THR A 18 11.33 4.30 -18.29
N PRO A 19 12.11 4.76 -17.27
CA PRO A 19 11.55 5.46 -16.13
C PRO A 19 10.88 6.77 -16.54
N GLY A 20 9.69 7.03 -15.98
CA GLY A 20 8.95 8.28 -16.22
C GLY A 20 7.47 8.17 -15.88
N TYR A 21 6.73 9.24 -16.23
CA TYR A 21 5.28 9.30 -16.10
C TYR A 21 4.66 9.68 -17.44
N SER A 22 3.92 8.75 -18.03
CA SER A 22 3.17 8.98 -19.26
C SER A 22 2.11 7.90 -19.48
N GLY A 23 1.31 8.07 -20.51
CA GLY A 23 0.47 7.02 -21.09
C GLY A 23 -0.93 6.91 -20.52
N ASP A 24 -1.38 7.84 -19.67
CA ASP A 24 -2.77 7.84 -19.18
C ASP A 24 -3.77 7.94 -20.34
N GLY A 25 -4.81 7.10 -20.29
CA GLY A 25 -5.80 6.96 -21.37
C GLY A 25 -5.35 6.09 -22.54
N GLY A 26 -4.13 5.56 -22.51
CA GLY A 26 -3.57 4.70 -23.55
C GLY A 26 -3.22 3.30 -23.05
N PRO A 27 -2.63 2.46 -23.95
CA PRO A 27 -2.21 1.12 -23.60
C PRO A 27 -1.15 1.11 -22.49
N GLY A 28 -1.39 0.33 -21.42
CA GLY A 28 -0.47 0.23 -20.28
C GLY A 28 0.96 -0.21 -20.65
N SER A 29 1.09 -1.07 -21.66
CA SER A 29 2.40 -1.52 -22.17
C SER A 29 3.24 -0.42 -22.83
N LEU A 30 2.62 0.71 -23.19
CA LEU A 30 3.28 1.90 -23.75
C LEU A 30 3.46 3.03 -22.72
N ALA A 31 2.95 2.85 -21.53
CA ALA A 31 3.10 3.83 -20.45
C ALA A 31 4.50 3.79 -19.83
N GLN A 32 4.95 4.89 -19.29
CA GLN A 32 6.13 4.93 -18.45
C GLN A 32 5.72 4.80 -16.98
N LEU A 33 6.48 4.00 -16.23
CA LEU A 33 6.47 3.89 -14.79
C LEU A 33 7.88 4.19 -14.28
N ARG A 34 8.01 4.81 -13.11
CA ARG A 34 9.34 5.22 -12.64
C ARG A 34 9.99 4.20 -11.73
N GLU A 35 9.28 3.77 -10.69
CA GLU A 35 9.75 2.74 -9.75
C GLU A 35 8.54 2.00 -9.16
N PRO A 36 7.86 1.12 -9.94
CA PRO A 36 6.74 0.35 -9.43
C PRO A 36 7.22 -0.69 -8.42
N ASN A 37 6.66 -0.64 -7.22
CA ASN A 37 7.11 -1.46 -6.08
C ASN A 37 6.08 -2.50 -5.62
N ASP A 38 4.80 -2.21 -5.73
CA ASP A 38 3.73 -3.13 -5.32
C ASP A 38 2.58 -3.07 -6.32
N CYS A 39 1.78 -4.12 -6.35
CA CYS A 39 0.57 -4.15 -7.15
C CYS A 39 -0.53 -4.96 -6.47
N TYR A 40 -1.77 -4.60 -6.75
CA TYR A 40 -2.95 -5.22 -6.18
C TYR A 40 -4.07 -5.30 -7.23
N ILE A 41 -4.81 -6.41 -7.28
CA ILE A 41 -6.01 -6.52 -8.11
C ILE A 41 -7.20 -5.99 -7.31
N ASP A 42 -7.82 -4.91 -7.78
CA ASP A 42 -8.98 -4.32 -7.13
C ASP A 42 -10.26 -5.14 -7.36
N SER A 43 -11.35 -4.78 -6.67
CA SER A 43 -12.65 -5.47 -6.75
C SER A 43 -13.30 -5.42 -8.14
N THR A 44 -12.80 -4.58 -9.04
CA THR A 44 -13.27 -4.52 -10.45
C THR A 44 -12.44 -5.38 -11.39
N GLY A 45 -11.39 -6.04 -10.89
CA GLY A 45 -10.43 -6.80 -11.68
C GLY A 45 -9.35 -5.94 -12.36
N SER A 46 -9.21 -4.66 -11.99
CA SER A 46 -8.13 -3.80 -12.47
C SER A 46 -6.88 -3.95 -11.60
N LEU A 47 -5.70 -3.74 -12.18
CA LEU A 47 -4.42 -3.77 -11.48
C LEU A 47 -4.07 -2.37 -10.98
N LEU A 48 -4.05 -2.17 -9.67
CA LEU A 48 -3.45 -1.01 -9.02
C LEU A 48 -1.92 -1.20 -8.95
N ILE A 49 -1.15 -0.17 -9.26
CA ILE A 49 0.32 -0.20 -9.30
C ILE A 49 0.83 0.96 -8.46
N ALA A 50 1.56 0.67 -7.41
CA ALA A 50 2.21 1.68 -6.56
C ALA A 50 3.54 2.11 -7.20
N ASP A 51 3.57 3.30 -7.80
CA ASP A 51 4.75 3.88 -8.45
C ASP A 51 5.39 4.92 -7.52
N ILE A 52 6.28 4.45 -6.65
CA ILE A 52 6.79 5.22 -5.50
C ILE A 52 7.51 6.50 -5.93
N GLN A 53 8.39 6.45 -6.93
CA GLN A 53 9.16 7.61 -7.36
C GLN A 53 8.33 8.61 -8.18
N ASP A 54 7.17 8.19 -8.64
CA ASP A 54 6.23 9.06 -9.35
C ASP A 54 5.12 9.60 -8.42
N GLN A 55 5.14 9.20 -7.15
CA GLN A 55 4.19 9.64 -6.12
C GLN A 55 2.72 9.37 -6.51
N ARG A 56 2.48 8.22 -7.19
CA ARG A 56 1.17 7.87 -7.74
C ARG A 56 0.81 6.40 -7.52
N ILE A 57 -0.47 6.15 -7.49
CA ILE A 57 -1.04 4.83 -7.77
C ILE A 57 -1.62 4.89 -9.19
N ARG A 58 -1.13 3.99 -10.05
CA ARG A 58 -1.67 3.84 -11.41
C ARG A 58 -2.67 2.69 -11.42
N ARG A 59 -3.66 2.77 -12.29
CA ARG A 59 -4.67 1.73 -12.48
C ARG A 59 -4.66 1.26 -13.91
N LEU A 60 -4.46 -0.04 -14.11
CA LEU A 60 -4.56 -0.71 -15.40
C LEU A 60 -5.84 -1.53 -15.43
N ASP A 61 -6.76 -1.18 -16.29
CA ASP A 61 -7.90 -2.03 -16.62
C ASP A 61 -7.38 -3.24 -17.42
N LEU A 62 -7.45 -4.43 -16.83
CA LEU A 62 -6.93 -5.65 -17.45
C LEU A 62 -7.80 -6.16 -18.60
N SER A 63 -9.04 -5.68 -18.71
CA SER A 63 -9.96 -6.06 -19.80
C SER A 63 -9.69 -5.26 -21.08
N THR A 64 -9.38 -3.96 -20.94
CA THR A 64 -9.12 -3.06 -22.07
C THR A 64 -7.64 -2.82 -22.33
N GLY A 65 -6.79 -3.08 -21.32
CA GLY A 65 -5.36 -2.77 -21.34
C GLY A 65 -5.05 -1.28 -21.19
N ILE A 66 -6.04 -0.44 -20.82
CA ILE A 66 -5.85 1.00 -20.67
C ILE A 66 -5.38 1.33 -19.27
N ILE A 67 -4.34 2.18 -19.16
CA ILE A 67 -3.81 2.68 -17.90
C ILE A 67 -4.29 4.10 -17.62
N SER A 68 -4.46 4.42 -16.35
CA SER A 68 -4.78 5.77 -15.86
C SER A 68 -4.14 6.02 -14.50
N THR A 69 -4.09 7.27 -14.07
CA THR A 69 -3.79 7.62 -12.68
C THR A 69 -5.01 7.37 -11.81
N PHE A 70 -4.84 6.58 -10.73
CA PHE A 70 -5.87 6.33 -9.73
C PHE A 70 -5.80 7.34 -8.59
N ALA A 71 -4.60 7.61 -8.05
CA ALA A 71 -4.37 8.54 -6.95
C ALA A 71 -2.97 9.16 -7.04
N GLY A 72 -2.83 10.35 -6.48
CA GLY A 72 -1.58 11.10 -6.46
C GLY A 72 -1.43 12.06 -7.65
N ASN A 73 -0.97 13.28 -7.36
CA ASN A 73 -0.72 14.32 -8.37
C ASN A 73 0.76 14.41 -8.81
N GLY A 74 1.64 13.60 -8.19
CA GLY A 74 3.07 13.56 -8.49
C GLY A 74 3.93 14.50 -7.64
N GLU A 75 3.32 15.30 -6.77
CA GLU A 75 4.06 16.14 -5.82
C GLU A 75 4.53 15.32 -4.62
N LYS A 76 5.76 15.59 -4.16
CA LYS A 76 6.35 14.96 -2.96
C LYS A 76 5.85 15.65 -1.68
N LEU A 77 4.57 15.58 -1.44
CA LEU A 77 3.89 16.15 -0.29
C LEU A 77 2.91 15.11 0.29
N ARG A 78 2.40 15.39 1.48
CA ARG A 78 1.34 14.61 2.14
C ARG A 78 0.18 15.54 2.45
N THR A 79 -0.61 15.88 1.43
CA THR A 79 -1.71 16.86 1.50
C THR A 79 -2.91 16.39 0.69
N GLY A 80 -4.01 17.16 0.72
CA GLY A 80 -5.17 16.94 -0.12
C GLY A 80 -6.24 16.05 0.50
N ASP A 81 -6.32 15.94 1.83
CA ASP A 81 -7.46 15.31 2.49
C ASP A 81 -8.76 16.05 2.13
N GLY A 82 -9.79 15.28 1.76
CA GLY A 82 -11.07 15.79 1.29
C GLY A 82 -11.13 16.10 -0.21
N LEU A 83 -10.03 15.99 -0.94
CA LEU A 83 -9.98 16.17 -2.40
C LEU A 83 -10.17 14.83 -3.14
N GLN A 84 -10.42 14.90 -4.45
CA GLN A 84 -10.31 13.76 -5.33
C GLN A 84 -8.89 13.18 -5.26
N ALA A 85 -8.76 11.87 -5.24
CA ALA A 85 -7.48 11.20 -5.02
C ALA A 85 -6.40 11.57 -6.04
N GLN A 86 -6.78 11.91 -7.27
CA GLN A 86 -5.88 12.36 -8.33
C GLN A 86 -5.35 13.78 -8.11
N GLU A 87 -6.03 14.60 -7.30
CA GLU A 87 -5.64 15.97 -6.95
C GLU A 87 -4.80 16.02 -5.68
N ALA A 88 -4.89 14.98 -4.85
CA ALA A 88 -4.14 14.86 -3.61
C ALA A 88 -2.68 14.46 -3.87
N SER A 89 -1.79 14.88 -2.97
CA SER A 89 -0.39 14.44 -2.99
C SER A 89 -0.21 13.19 -2.12
N ILE A 90 0.69 12.29 -2.53
CA ILE A 90 1.08 11.09 -1.79
C ILE A 90 2.59 11.11 -1.61
N LEU A 91 3.08 10.93 -0.38
CA LEU A 91 4.52 11.00 -0.10
C LEU A 91 5.12 9.60 0.00
N GLY A 92 5.63 9.10 -1.11
CA GLY A 92 6.21 7.77 -1.22
C GLY A 92 5.16 6.66 -1.34
N ALA A 93 4.36 6.65 -2.41
CA ALA A 93 3.33 5.65 -2.72
C ALA A 93 3.96 4.25 -2.86
N ARG A 94 4.15 3.51 -1.75
CA ARG A 94 4.98 2.30 -1.69
C ARG A 94 4.21 1.01 -1.88
N ALA A 95 3.02 0.91 -1.34
CA ALA A 95 2.18 -0.28 -1.43
C ALA A 95 0.70 0.09 -1.39
N VAL A 96 -0.16 -0.79 -1.90
CA VAL A 96 -1.59 -0.56 -2.04
C VAL A 96 -2.38 -1.84 -1.80
N CYS A 97 -3.52 -1.72 -1.11
CA CYS A 97 -4.54 -2.77 -1.04
C CYS A 97 -5.94 -2.16 -1.05
N GLN A 98 -6.97 -2.99 -1.23
CA GLN A 98 -8.36 -2.58 -1.17
C GLN A 98 -9.15 -3.52 -0.27
N ASP A 99 -10.06 -2.97 0.55
CA ASP A 99 -10.98 -3.76 1.35
C ASP A 99 -12.22 -4.19 0.54
N GLN A 100 -13.06 -5.04 1.15
CA GLN A 100 -14.29 -5.55 0.51
C GLN A 100 -15.36 -4.46 0.28
N LEU A 101 -15.25 -3.31 0.93
CA LEU A 101 -16.13 -2.15 0.77
C LEU A 101 -15.68 -1.23 -0.37
N GLY A 102 -14.53 -1.52 -0.99
CA GLY A 102 -13.95 -0.73 -2.07
C GLY A 102 -13.09 0.44 -1.61
N ASN A 103 -12.79 0.56 -0.31
CA ASN A 103 -11.81 1.53 0.15
C ASN A 103 -10.40 1.06 -0.22
N THR A 104 -9.62 1.94 -0.82
CA THR A 104 -8.23 1.66 -1.19
C THR A 104 -7.28 2.31 -0.18
N TYR A 105 -6.35 1.53 0.35
CA TYR A 105 -5.37 1.98 1.33
C TYR A 105 -3.98 2.01 0.70
N ILE A 106 -3.24 3.07 0.97
CA ILE A 106 -1.93 3.35 0.38
C ILE A 106 -0.92 3.57 1.51
N ALA A 107 0.09 2.72 1.57
CA ALA A 107 1.21 2.91 2.49
C ALA A 107 2.15 3.98 1.93
N GLU A 108 2.32 5.06 2.70
CA GLU A 108 3.25 6.15 2.39
C GLU A 108 4.59 5.91 3.10
N ARG A 109 5.59 5.41 2.35
CA ARG A 109 6.92 5.11 2.91
C ARG A 109 7.59 6.34 3.50
N GLU A 110 7.64 7.42 2.75
CA GLU A 110 8.28 8.67 3.16
C GLU A 110 7.33 9.53 4.00
N GLY A 111 6.02 9.36 3.82
CA GLY A 111 4.97 10.02 4.59
C GLY A 111 4.69 9.39 5.96
N ASN A 112 5.35 8.27 6.30
CA ASN A 112 5.20 7.58 7.59
C ASN A 112 3.74 7.41 8.01
N GLY A 113 2.94 6.79 7.14
CA GLY A 113 1.52 6.58 7.44
C GLY A 113 0.77 5.85 6.34
N VAL A 114 -0.55 5.92 6.42
CA VAL A 114 -1.47 5.30 5.46
C VAL A 114 -2.50 6.33 5.01
N ARG A 115 -2.70 6.45 3.70
CA ARG A 115 -3.80 7.19 3.10
C ARG A 115 -4.92 6.23 2.71
N LYS A 116 -6.13 6.74 2.68
CA LYS A 116 -7.33 6.03 2.23
C LYS A 116 -8.00 6.80 1.11
N VAL A 117 -8.39 6.08 0.07
CA VAL A 117 -9.32 6.56 -0.96
C VAL A 117 -10.63 5.81 -0.79
N ASP A 118 -11.71 6.53 -0.56
CA ASP A 118 -13.04 5.93 -0.45
C ASP A 118 -13.63 5.56 -1.83
N PRO A 119 -14.76 4.82 -1.88
CA PRO A 119 -15.40 4.45 -3.15
C PRO A 119 -15.87 5.65 -4.01
N SER A 120 -16.00 6.85 -3.42
CA SER A 120 -16.31 8.10 -4.13
C SER A 120 -15.07 8.76 -4.72
N GLY A 121 -13.88 8.19 -4.49
CA GLY A 121 -12.59 8.70 -4.96
C GLY A 121 -11.99 9.78 -4.06
N ILE A 122 -12.50 9.99 -2.85
CA ILE A 122 -12.00 11.02 -1.94
C ILE A 122 -10.84 10.49 -1.11
N MET A 123 -9.73 11.25 -1.11
CA MET A 123 -8.53 10.98 -0.31
C MET A 123 -8.69 11.47 1.12
N SER A 124 -8.20 10.68 2.08
CA SER A 124 -8.08 11.06 3.49
C SER A 124 -6.85 10.43 4.14
N THR A 125 -6.35 11.02 5.20
CA THR A 125 -5.37 10.37 6.08
C THR A 125 -6.08 9.33 6.94
N PHE A 126 -5.65 8.07 6.86
CA PHE A 126 -6.22 6.96 7.63
C PHE A 126 -5.39 6.65 8.88
N ALA A 127 -4.05 6.64 8.76
CA ALA A 127 -3.15 6.37 9.88
C ALA A 127 -1.87 7.19 9.76
N GLY A 128 -1.31 7.54 10.92
CA GLY A 128 -0.02 8.20 11.04
C GLY A 128 -0.08 9.71 11.07
N THR A 129 0.70 10.28 11.99
CA THR A 129 0.90 11.74 12.12
C THR A 129 1.77 12.33 11.00
N GLY A 130 2.48 11.47 10.24
CA GLY A 130 3.52 11.86 9.29
C GLY A 130 4.92 11.89 9.90
N GLU A 131 5.03 11.91 11.22
CA GLU A 131 6.30 11.84 11.91
C GLU A 131 6.83 10.40 11.94
N ARG A 132 8.15 10.26 11.76
CA ARG A 132 8.81 8.97 11.90
C ARG A 132 8.95 8.59 13.37
N GLY A 133 8.53 7.39 13.73
CA GLY A 133 8.63 6.89 15.10
C GLY A 133 7.93 5.54 15.25
N TYR A 134 7.83 5.07 16.52
CA TYR A 134 7.15 3.84 16.89
C TYR A 134 6.31 4.09 18.14
N SER A 135 5.08 4.46 17.95
CA SER A 135 4.14 4.74 19.06
C SER A 135 2.69 4.49 18.64
N GLY A 136 1.78 4.56 19.61
CA GLY A 136 0.35 4.60 19.38
C GLY A 136 -0.37 3.27 19.52
N ASP A 137 0.31 2.18 19.86
CA ASP A 137 -0.36 0.89 20.12
C ASP A 137 -1.40 1.02 21.24
N GLY A 138 -2.58 0.43 21.01
CA GLY A 138 -3.74 0.55 21.88
C GLY A 138 -4.54 1.84 21.69
N GLY A 139 -4.12 2.74 20.79
CA GLY A 139 -4.77 4.01 20.49
C GLY A 139 -5.19 4.17 19.03
N PRO A 140 -5.79 5.34 18.69
CA PRO A 140 -6.22 5.63 17.33
C PRO A 140 -5.04 5.63 16.35
N ALA A 141 -5.17 4.92 15.24
CA ALA A 141 -4.11 4.79 14.21
C ALA A 141 -3.70 6.14 13.60
N ILE A 142 -4.62 7.10 13.53
CA ILE A 142 -4.36 8.47 13.04
C ILE A 142 -3.31 9.21 13.89
N SER A 143 -3.23 8.88 15.19
CA SER A 143 -2.31 9.50 16.15
C SER A 143 -1.00 8.73 16.34
N ALA A 144 -0.86 7.58 15.68
CA ALA A 144 0.33 6.75 15.78
C ALA A 144 1.50 7.33 14.94
N THR A 145 2.73 6.98 15.31
CA THR A 145 3.91 7.21 14.47
C THR A 145 4.37 5.91 13.83
N TRP A 146 4.94 6.00 12.63
CA TRP A 146 5.34 4.86 11.80
C TRP A 146 6.78 5.03 11.30
N GLY A 147 7.45 3.94 10.98
CA GLY A 147 8.81 3.91 10.46
C GLY A 147 8.88 3.42 9.02
N SER A 148 8.57 4.28 8.05
CA SER A 148 8.72 3.97 6.63
C SER A 148 8.01 2.67 6.22
N PRO A 149 6.68 2.57 6.31
CA PRO A 149 5.93 1.36 5.98
C PRO A 149 6.15 0.94 4.53
N LYS A 150 6.34 -0.37 4.28
CA LYS A 150 6.67 -0.88 2.93
C LYS A 150 5.65 -1.84 2.35
N ALA A 151 4.78 -2.41 3.14
CA ALA A 151 3.68 -3.22 2.64
C ALA A 151 2.40 -2.96 3.41
N ILE A 152 1.29 -3.22 2.76
CA ILE A 152 -0.06 -3.10 3.32
C ILE A 152 -0.96 -4.16 2.72
N ARG A 153 -1.77 -4.80 3.54
CA ARG A 153 -2.80 -5.75 3.11
C ARG A 153 -4.07 -5.57 3.92
N CYS A 154 -5.18 -5.97 3.34
CA CYS A 154 -6.47 -6.04 4.02
C CYS A 154 -6.78 -7.49 4.33
N ASP A 155 -7.18 -7.80 5.56
CA ASP A 155 -7.68 -9.14 5.90
C ASP A 155 -9.17 -9.30 5.55
N ASN A 156 -9.70 -10.52 5.67
CA ASN A 156 -11.09 -10.82 5.35
C ASN A 156 -12.11 -10.12 6.27
N ALA A 157 -11.70 -9.63 7.43
CA ALA A 157 -12.51 -8.84 8.34
C ALA A 157 -12.42 -7.33 8.04
N GLY A 158 -11.61 -6.95 7.05
CA GLY A 158 -11.37 -5.55 6.66
C GLY A 158 -10.34 -4.83 7.53
N ASN A 159 -9.63 -5.54 8.42
CA ASN A 159 -8.52 -4.93 9.16
C ASN A 159 -7.35 -4.67 8.21
N ILE A 160 -6.55 -3.66 8.55
CA ILE A 160 -5.42 -3.24 7.75
C ILE A 160 -4.13 -3.71 8.42
N ILE A 161 -3.40 -4.58 7.74
CA ILE A 161 -2.09 -5.09 8.16
C ILE A 161 -1.02 -4.24 7.48
N VAL A 162 -0.15 -3.64 8.27
CA VAL A 162 0.91 -2.74 7.78
C VAL A 162 2.27 -3.27 8.23
N VAL A 163 3.19 -3.39 7.28
CA VAL A 163 4.58 -3.72 7.55
C VAL A 163 5.33 -2.44 7.89
N ASP A 164 5.56 -2.20 9.16
CA ASP A 164 6.23 -1.03 9.74
C ASP A 164 7.75 -1.28 9.78
N THR A 165 8.37 -1.22 8.61
CA THR A 165 9.68 -1.81 8.29
C THR A 165 10.81 -1.35 9.18
N GLU A 166 10.99 -0.03 9.34
CA GLU A 166 12.10 0.51 10.12
C GLU A 166 11.88 0.40 11.64
N ASN A 167 10.66 0.03 12.05
CA ASN A 167 10.32 -0.33 13.42
C ASN A 167 10.35 -1.85 13.65
N HIS A 168 10.77 -2.63 12.64
CA HIS A 168 10.90 -4.10 12.76
C HIS A 168 9.59 -4.78 13.20
N ALA A 169 8.44 -4.26 12.76
CA ALA A 169 7.12 -4.65 13.26
C ALA A 169 6.12 -4.91 12.15
N ILE A 170 5.19 -5.79 12.44
CA ILE A 170 3.92 -5.90 11.72
C ILE A 170 2.84 -5.34 12.65
N ARG A 171 2.08 -4.36 12.16
CA ARG A 171 1.02 -3.70 12.93
C ARG A 171 -0.31 -3.88 12.24
N LYS A 172 -1.35 -4.06 13.03
CA LYS A 172 -2.73 -4.23 12.59
C LYS A 172 -3.57 -3.05 13.06
N ILE A 173 -4.35 -2.49 12.15
CA ILE A 173 -5.38 -1.50 12.45
C ILE A 173 -6.73 -2.19 12.37
N ASP A 174 -7.47 -2.21 13.46
CA ASP A 174 -8.80 -2.77 13.52
C ASP A 174 -9.78 -1.90 12.72
N ASN A 175 -10.55 -2.52 11.83
CA ASN A 175 -11.43 -1.80 10.90
C ASN A 175 -12.58 -1.05 11.60
N ASN A 176 -13.06 -1.56 12.74
CA ASN A 176 -14.22 -0.97 13.42
C ASN A 176 -13.81 0.14 14.40
N SER A 177 -12.76 -0.11 15.19
CA SER A 177 -12.29 0.83 16.22
C SER A 177 -11.23 1.80 15.73
N THR A 178 -10.59 1.51 14.59
CA THR A 178 -9.40 2.19 14.06
C THR A 178 -8.22 2.20 15.04
N VAL A 179 -8.23 1.31 16.02
CA VAL A 179 -7.13 1.14 16.97
C VAL A 179 -5.99 0.35 16.31
N VAL A 180 -4.76 0.83 16.48
CA VAL A 180 -3.57 0.14 16.00
C VAL A 180 -2.90 -0.67 17.12
N ASN A 181 -2.41 -1.85 16.78
CA ASN A 181 -1.58 -2.68 17.66
C ASN A 181 -0.49 -3.39 16.88
N THR A 182 0.65 -3.57 17.50
CA THR A 182 1.70 -4.48 17.00
C THR A 182 1.23 -5.92 17.17
N ILE A 183 1.28 -6.72 16.11
CA ILE A 183 0.91 -8.13 16.09
C ILE A 183 2.11 -9.07 15.95
N ALA A 184 3.24 -8.56 15.47
CA ALA A 184 4.50 -9.30 15.42
C ALA A 184 5.70 -8.36 15.43
N GLY A 185 6.80 -8.77 16.01
CA GLY A 185 8.03 -7.98 16.05
C GLY A 185 7.97 -6.81 17.04
N GLY A 186 8.55 -5.69 16.63
CA GLY A 186 8.76 -4.49 17.46
C GLY A 186 10.16 -4.42 18.04
N ASN A 187 10.99 -5.45 17.83
CA ASN A 187 12.40 -5.50 18.19
C ASN A 187 13.21 -6.00 17.00
N LEU A 188 14.38 -5.41 16.81
CA LEU A 188 15.36 -5.91 15.85
C LEU A 188 15.89 -7.28 16.27
N GLY A 189 15.81 -8.27 15.37
CA GLY A 189 16.37 -9.60 15.64
C GLY A 189 15.83 -10.65 14.69
N SER A 190 16.18 -11.91 14.96
CA SER A 190 15.72 -13.08 14.23
C SER A 190 15.45 -14.27 15.17
N ASN A 191 15.05 -13.99 16.40
CA ASN A 191 14.77 -14.96 17.44
C ASN A 191 13.27 -14.96 17.78
N GLY A 192 12.82 -15.97 18.51
CA GLY A 192 11.46 -16.03 19.05
C GLY A 192 10.58 -17.10 18.44
N ASP A 193 11.11 -17.94 17.55
CA ASP A 193 10.38 -19.06 16.95
C ASP A 193 9.78 -19.97 18.02
N GLY A 194 8.51 -20.34 17.84
CA GLY A 194 7.75 -21.14 18.80
C GLY A 194 7.17 -20.35 19.98
N GLY A 195 7.43 -19.03 20.05
CA GLY A 195 6.91 -18.13 21.07
C GLY A 195 5.80 -17.20 20.57
N GLU A 196 5.47 -16.18 21.38
CA GLU A 196 4.52 -15.16 21.01
C GLU A 196 5.11 -14.23 19.92
N ALA A 197 4.38 -13.99 18.83
CA ALA A 197 4.85 -13.17 17.71
C ALA A 197 5.25 -11.74 18.12
N THR A 198 4.56 -11.15 19.10
CA THR A 198 4.88 -9.81 19.64
C THR A 198 6.15 -9.75 20.49
N LYS A 199 6.75 -10.90 20.79
CA LYS A 199 8.04 -11.01 21.50
C LYS A 199 9.16 -11.46 20.58
N ALA A 200 8.84 -11.85 19.35
CA ALA A 200 9.84 -12.25 18.36
C ALA A 200 10.60 -11.03 17.82
N GLY A 201 11.85 -11.25 17.45
CA GLY A 201 12.64 -10.26 16.70
C GLY A 201 12.34 -10.37 15.21
N LEU A 202 12.18 -9.23 14.53
CA LEU A 202 12.16 -9.13 13.08
C LEU A 202 13.29 -8.21 12.62
N ASP A 203 13.81 -8.44 11.41
CA ASP A 203 14.80 -7.54 10.82
C ASP A 203 14.27 -6.94 9.53
N ARG A 204 13.76 -5.71 9.65
CA ARG A 204 13.24 -4.90 8.53
C ARG A 204 12.30 -5.69 7.59
N PRO A 205 11.17 -6.20 8.08
CA PRO A 205 10.22 -6.92 7.23
C PRO A 205 9.80 -6.04 6.03
N HIS A 206 9.67 -6.63 4.85
CA HIS A 206 9.38 -5.89 3.62
C HIS A 206 8.04 -6.21 3.00
N GLY A 207 7.46 -7.35 3.33
CA GLY A 207 6.20 -7.81 2.78
C GLY A 207 5.40 -8.64 3.79
N CYS A 208 4.12 -8.68 3.59
CA CYS A 208 3.19 -9.60 4.24
C CYS A 208 2.12 -10.01 3.23
N GLU A 209 1.49 -11.13 3.50
CA GLU A 209 0.28 -11.56 2.81
C GLU A 209 -0.66 -12.15 3.85
N VAL A 210 -1.95 -12.10 3.59
CA VAL A 210 -2.98 -12.70 4.43
C VAL A 210 -3.61 -13.84 3.65
N ASP A 211 -3.56 -15.05 4.21
CA ASP A 211 -4.19 -16.21 3.57
C ASP A 211 -5.72 -16.21 3.73
N THR A 212 -6.40 -17.20 3.13
CA THR A 212 -7.86 -17.34 3.18
C THR A 212 -8.40 -17.59 4.58
N ASP A 213 -7.56 -18.08 5.48
CA ASP A 213 -7.92 -18.38 6.88
C ASP A 213 -7.65 -17.19 7.81
N GLY A 214 -7.03 -16.11 7.27
CA GLY A 214 -6.73 -14.90 8.01
C GLY A 214 -5.40 -14.93 8.77
N ASN A 215 -4.51 -15.88 8.41
CA ASN A 215 -3.16 -15.94 8.96
C ASN A 215 -2.18 -15.06 8.15
#